data_08284839369b8b22e129b70f38ac4fb0
#
_entry.id   08284839369b8b22e129b70f38ac4fb0
#
_cell.length_a   1.000
_cell.length_b   1.000
_cell.length_c   1.000
_cell.angle_alpha   90.00
_cell.angle_beta   90.00
_cell.angle_gamma   90.00
#
_symmetry.space_group_name_H-M   'P 1'
#
loop_
_entity.id
_entity.type
_entity.pdbx_description
1 polymer ?
#
loop_
_entity_poly.entity_id
_entity_poly.type
_entity_poly.pdbx_seq_one_letter_code
_entity_poly.pdbx_strand_id
1 'polypeptide(L)'
;TAVTEMYGRNAKWVNWAIVGLLFVLAFYVRVNAIAGKTELHSDEVFSMALCTCDPNYNVAVADGTYTGAQLKDMIAHSGDSGFKGMLSDLRQLWVNNGDAPHASLYYMALRVALTGYDAYDLDGYIVRGGVLNMLFFVLSFVFMYKLLRRIFGERHMLVFVGLALAYFNLLSVRNTMLIREYQMAEASVVMLTYMAVGFVQRLRAGEEIRRWRFVALFGVLMGCTVSLGYFNAFYVIGLCLALAASCIRHHRHRAILLILLAGVA
;
A
#
# COMPACT_ATOMS: atom_id res chain seq x y z
N THR A 1 -25.70 28.36 22.49
CA THR A 1 -25.85 28.22 23.93
C THR A 1 -24.92 27.14 24.47
N ALA A 2 -24.40 27.24 25.71
CA ALA A 2 -23.40 26.33 26.29
C ALA A 2 -23.81 24.85 26.24
N VAL A 3 -25.09 24.52 26.32
CA VAL A 3 -25.63 23.16 26.24
C VAL A 3 -25.45 22.57 24.83
N THR A 4 -25.71 23.33 23.77
CA THR A 4 -25.54 22.91 22.38
C THR A 4 -24.05 22.69 22.04
N GLU A 5 -23.16 23.51 22.57
CA GLU A 5 -21.71 23.34 22.42
C GLU A 5 -21.19 22.12 23.19
N MET A 6 -21.71 21.85 24.38
CA MET A 6 -21.37 20.68 25.18
C MET A 6 -21.82 19.39 24.49
N TYR A 7 -23.05 19.35 23.94
CA TYR A 7 -23.52 18.21 23.14
C TYR A 7 -22.70 18.00 21.88
N GLY A 8 -22.38 19.07 21.14
CA GLY A 8 -21.55 18.99 19.94
C GLY A 8 -20.12 18.52 20.23
N ARG A 9 -19.54 18.91 21.39
CA ARG A 9 -18.22 18.47 21.83
C ARG A 9 -18.22 17.00 22.23
N ASN A 10 -19.21 16.56 22.99
CA ASN A 10 -19.35 15.16 23.40
C ASN A 10 -19.56 14.25 22.18
N ALA A 11 -20.36 14.65 21.20
CA ALA A 11 -20.55 13.90 19.95
C ALA A 11 -19.24 13.72 19.16
N LYS A 12 -18.36 14.72 19.14
CA LYS A 12 -17.04 14.60 18.50
C LYS A 12 -16.16 13.56 19.18
N TRP A 13 -16.12 13.56 20.53
CA TRP A 13 -15.33 12.56 21.27
C TRP A 13 -15.85 11.15 21.08
N VAL A 14 -17.17 10.94 21.07
CA VAL A 14 -17.78 9.64 20.79
C VAL A 14 -17.39 9.15 19.40
N ASN A 15 -17.44 10.00 18.38
CA ASN A 15 -17.07 9.63 17.02
C ASN A 15 -15.57 9.22 16.94
N TRP A 16 -14.69 9.97 17.59
CA TRP A 16 -13.27 9.60 17.65
C TRP A 16 -13.03 8.30 18.42
N ALA A 17 -13.77 8.08 19.51
CA ALA A 17 -13.69 6.83 20.28
C ALA A 17 -14.11 5.63 19.43
N ILE A 18 -15.20 5.74 18.63
CA ILE A 18 -15.64 4.67 17.73
C ILE A 18 -14.59 4.39 16.64
N VAL A 19 -14.04 5.43 16.01
CA VAL A 19 -12.97 5.27 15.00
C VAL A 19 -11.73 4.62 15.62
N GLY A 20 -11.35 5.07 16.82
CA GLY A 20 -10.24 4.48 17.57
C GLY A 20 -10.47 3.01 17.92
N LEU A 21 -11.69 2.66 18.35
CA LEU A 21 -12.07 1.27 18.63
C LEU A 21 -12.01 0.41 17.37
N LEU A 22 -12.57 0.87 16.25
CA LEU A 22 -12.49 0.15 14.97
C LEU A 22 -11.03 -0.06 14.54
N PHE A 23 -10.18 0.97 14.71
CA PHE A 23 -8.76 0.85 14.41
C PHE A 23 -8.08 -0.20 15.29
N VAL A 24 -8.27 -0.13 16.62
CA VAL A 24 -7.64 -1.05 17.57
C VAL A 24 -8.09 -2.49 17.31
N LEU A 25 -9.38 -2.71 17.05
CA LEU A 25 -9.89 -4.05 16.74
C LEU A 25 -9.32 -4.57 15.40
N ALA A 26 -9.31 -3.74 14.35
CA ALA A 26 -8.76 -4.13 13.06
C ALA A 26 -7.24 -4.39 13.14
N PHE A 27 -6.51 -3.61 13.94
CA PHE A 27 -5.09 -3.80 14.22
C PHE A 27 -4.84 -5.10 14.98
N TYR A 28 -5.60 -5.34 16.04
CA TYR A 28 -5.52 -6.55 16.87
C TYR A 28 -5.73 -7.84 16.06
N VAL A 29 -6.77 -7.86 15.21
CA VAL A 29 -7.05 -9.02 14.34
C VAL A 29 -5.85 -9.32 13.43
N ARG A 30 -5.21 -8.31 12.88
CA ARG A 30 -4.04 -8.48 12.00
C ARG A 30 -2.79 -8.92 12.75
N VAL A 31 -2.53 -8.34 13.91
CA VAL A 31 -1.41 -8.78 14.77
C VAL A 31 -1.57 -10.26 15.13
N ASN A 32 -2.77 -10.69 15.53
CA ASN A 32 -3.00 -12.11 15.82
C ASN A 32 -2.85 -13.00 14.58
N ALA A 33 -3.30 -12.55 13.40
CA ALA A 33 -3.15 -13.30 12.16
C ALA A 33 -1.67 -13.47 11.78
N ILE A 34 -0.84 -12.42 11.96
CA ILE A 34 0.61 -12.47 11.71
C ILE A 34 1.30 -13.35 12.78
N ALA A 35 0.97 -13.17 14.05
CA ALA A 35 1.56 -13.94 15.16
C ALA A 35 1.24 -15.44 15.10
N GLY A 36 0.08 -15.79 14.55
CA GLY A 36 -0.31 -17.19 14.34
C GLY A 36 0.23 -17.82 13.06
N LYS A 37 1.02 -17.08 12.28
CA LYS A 37 1.57 -17.55 11.00
C LYS A 37 2.81 -18.39 11.24
N THR A 38 2.75 -19.67 10.86
CA THR A 38 3.85 -20.65 11.02
C THR A 38 4.46 -21.07 9.69
N GLU A 39 3.84 -20.70 8.56
CA GLU A 39 4.22 -21.15 7.23
C GLU A 39 4.20 -19.98 6.25
N LEU A 40 5.03 -20.05 5.23
CA LEU A 40 5.02 -19.13 4.09
C LEU A 40 4.21 -19.73 2.93
N HIS A 41 3.39 -18.91 2.31
CA HIS A 41 2.83 -19.21 1.01
C HIS A 41 3.93 -19.21 -0.07
N SER A 42 3.79 -19.97 -1.14
CA SER A 42 4.77 -20.00 -2.23
C SER A 42 5.16 -18.62 -2.74
N ASP A 43 4.18 -17.72 -2.89
CA ASP A 43 4.43 -16.32 -3.32
C ASP A 43 5.27 -15.53 -2.33
N GLU A 44 5.19 -15.83 -1.04
CA GLU A 44 6.00 -15.16 -0.01
C GLU A 44 7.44 -15.65 -0.03
N VAL A 45 7.65 -16.93 -0.38
CA VAL A 45 8.97 -17.48 -0.64
C VAL A 45 9.61 -16.74 -1.82
N PHE A 46 8.85 -16.47 -2.89
CA PHE A 46 9.32 -15.64 -4.00
C PHE A 46 9.65 -14.23 -3.56
N SER A 47 8.83 -13.60 -2.70
CA SER A 47 9.13 -12.27 -2.16
C SER A 47 10.42 -12.24 -1.36
N MET A 48 10.67 -13.29 -0.56
CA MET A 48 11.91 -13.43 0.20
C MET A 48 13.12 -13.54 -0.72
N ALA A 49 13.02 -14.41 -1.72
CA ALA A 49 14.07 -14.65 -2.69
C ALA A 49 14.38 -13.41 -3.54
N LEU A 50 13.35 -12.70 -4.00
CA LEU A 50 13.50 -11.50 -4.83
C LEU A 50 14.04 -10.29 -4.05
N CYS A 51 13.71 -10.15 -2.76
CA CYS A 51 14.20 -9.02 -1.97
C CYS A 51 15.67 -9.14 -1.55
N THR A 52 16.25 -10.33 -1.59
CA THR A 52 17.67 -10.61 -1.31
C THR A 52 18.51 -10.70 -2.59
N CYS A 53 18.18 -10.00 -3.61
CA CYS A 53 18.55 -10.10 -5.00
C CYS A 53 20.02 -10.46 -5.28
N ASP A 54 20.24 -11.64 -5.85
CA ASP A 54 21.38 -11.91 -6.72
C ASP A 54 20.99 -11.44 -8.15
N PRO A 55 21.84 -10.68 -8.87
CA PRO A 55 21.54 -10.22 -10.24
C PRO A 55 21.27 -11.36 -11.23
N ASN A 56 21.69 -12.57 -10.90
CA ASN A 56 21.43 -13.79 -11.69
C ASN A 56 20.25 -14.60 -11.15
N TYR A 57 19.53 -14.06 -10.15
CA TYR A 57 18.48 -14.80 -9.48
C TYR A 57 17.31 -15.08 -10.45
N ASN A 58 17.21 -16.32 -10.84
CA ASN A 58 16.03 -16.85 -11.49
C ASN A 58 15.21 -17.60 -10.42
N VAL A 59 13.96 -17.19 -10.23
CA VAL A 59 13.02 -17.83 -9.28
C VAL A 59 12.82 -19.33 -9.59
N ALA A 60 13.17 -19.77 -10.78
CA ALA A 60 13.15 -21.16 -11.16
C ALA A 60 14.38 -21.89 -10.65
N VAL A 61 14.17 -22.77 -9.67
CA VAL A 61 15.17 -23.78 -9.28
C VAL A 61 15.33 -24.74 -10.46
N ALA A 62 16.57 -24.93 -10.91
CA ALA A 62 16.87 -25.88 -11.99
C ALA A 62 16.46 -27.32 -11.59
N ASP A 63 16.08 -28.14 -12.56
CA ASP A 63 15.73 -29.53 -12.30
C ASP A 63 16.90 -30.28 -11.67
N GLY A 64 16.66 -30.95 -10.53
CA GLY A 64 17.69 -31.66 -9.79
C GLY A 64 17.19 -32.20 -8.46
N THR A 65 18.08 -32.95 -7.79
CA THR A 65 17.83 -33.43 -6.43
C THR A 65 18.63 -32.55 -5.46
N TYR A 66 17.94 -31.89 -4.54
CA TYR A 66 18.50 -30.95 -3.59
C TYR A 66 18.23 -31.39 -2.16
N THR A 67 19.14 -31.13 -1.27
CA THR A 67 18.87 -31.18 0.18
C THR A 67 18.05 -29.96 0.61
N GLY A 68 17.35 -30.05 1.72
CA GLY A 68 16.62 -28.91 2.28
C GLY A 68 17.51 -27.68 2.56
N ALA A 69 18.78 -27.91 2.95
CA ALA A 69 19.76 -26.85 3.13
C ALA A 69 20.11 -26.14 1.81
N GLN A 70 20.36 -26.91 0.74
CA GLN A 70 20.64 -26.35 -0.59
C GLN A 70 19.46 -25.53 -1.14
N LEU A 71 18.22 -26.03 -0.98
CA LEU A 71 17.04 -25.26 -1.36
C LEU A 71 16.91 -23.99 -0.55
N LYS A 72 17.19 -24.05 0.74
CA LYS A 72 17.15 -22.87 1.61
C LYS A 72 18.20 -21.83 1.21
N ASP A 73 19.43 -22.26 0.88
CA ASP A 73 20.48 -21.39 0.37
C ASP A 73 20.10 -20.72 -0.96
N MET A 74 19.41 -21.44 -1.83
CA MET A 74 18.94 -20.90 -3.13
C MET A 74 17.84 -19.85 -2.96
N ILE A 75 16.97 -20.00 -1.98
CA ILE A 75 15.79 -19.17 -1.78
C ILE A 75 16.06 -18.00 -0.83
N ALA A 76 16.84 -18.24 0.22
CA ALA A 76 17.15 -17.30 1.27
C ALA A 76 18.59 -16.76 1.14
N HIS A 77 19.08 -16.56 -0.08
CA HIS A 77 20.42 -16.07 -0.31
C HIS A 77 20.62 -14.73 0.41
N SER A 78 21.48 -14.73 1.42
CA SER A 78 21.93 -13.53 2.08
C SER A 78 23.34 -13.20 1.56
N GLY A 79 23.41 -12.30 0.60
CA GLY A 79 24.62 -11.54 0.39
C GLY A 79 24.97 -10.71 1.63
N ASP A 80 25.52 -9.53 1.48
CA ASP A 80 25.69 -8.60 2.59
C ASP A 80 24.33 -8.16 3.15
N SER A 81 23.92 -8.66 4.32
CA SER A 81 22.68 -8.27 5.00
C SER A 81 22.73 -6.84 5.55
N GLY A 82 23.91 -6.22 5.61
CA GLY A 82 24.12 -4.89 6.13
C GLY A 82 23.63 -3.77 5.21
N PHE A 83 23.91 -2.53 5.64
CA PHE A 83 23.44 -1.33 4.91
C PHE A 83 24.03 -1.22 3.50
N LYS A 84 25.30 -1.61 3.30
CA LYS A 84 25.94 -1.59 1.97
C LYS A 84 25.28 -2.58 1.02
N GLY A 85 25.04 -3.81 1.49
CA GLY A 85 24.33 -4.84 0.74
C GLY A 85 22.93 -4.38 0.38
N MET A 86 22.19 -3.80 1.34
CA MET A 86 20.88 -3.23 1.08
C MET A 86 20.91 -2.22 -0.07
N LEU A 87 21.83 -1.25 -0.08
CA LEU A 87 21.91 -0.26 -1.16
C LEU A 87 22.23 -0.88 -2.52
N SER A 88 23.12 -1.88 -2.53
CA SER A 88 23.42 -2.64 -3.74
C SER A 88 22.20 -3.37 -4.26
N ASP A 89 21.48 -4.07 -3.38
CA ASP A 89 20.30 -4.85 -3.72
C ASP A 89 19.14 -3.96 -4.21
N LEU A 90 18.93 -2.78 -3.60
CA LEU A 90 17.93 -1.82 -4.09
C LEU A 90 18.19 -1.39 -5.53
N ARG A 91 19.46 -1.14 -5.87
CA ARG A 91 19.84 -0.81 -7.25
C ARG A 91 19.58 -1.98 -8.19
N GLN A 92 19.94 -3.19 -7.78
CA GLN A 92 19.74 -4.40 -8.55
C GLN A 92 18.25 -4.69 -8.79
N LEU A 93 17.44 -4.60 -7.74
CA LEU A 93 15.98 -4.75 -7.84
C LEU A 93 15.34 -3.76 -8.80
N TRP A 94 15.87 -2.55 -8.88
CA TRP A 94 15.37 -1.55 -9.82
C TRP A 94 15.71 -1.89 -11.29
N VAL A 95 16.91 -2.43 -11.52
CA VAL A 95 17.41 -2.65 -12.89
C VAL A 95 17.12 -4.05 -13.40
N ASN A 96 17.20 -5.08 -12.52
CA ASN A 96 17.25 -6.48 -12.89
C ASN A 96 16.16 -7.31 -12.20
N ASN A 97 14.99 -6.73 -11.91
CA ASN A 97 13.90 -7.49 -11.33
C ASN A 97 13.50 -8.66 -12.25
N GLY A 98 13.71 -9.90 -11.78
CA GLY A 98 13.36 -11.12 -12.54
C GLY A 98 11.88 -11.44 -12.54
N ASP A 99 11.08 -10.78 -11.73
CA ASP A 99 9.63 -10.94 -11.65
C ASP A 99 8.90 -9.84 -12.43
N ALA A 100 9.22 -9.76 -13.73
CA ALA A 100 8.50 -8.87 -14.63
C ALA A 100 7.12 -9.42 -14.92
N PRO A 101 6.06 -9.24 -14.36
CA PRO A 101 5.20 -8.08 -14.33
C PRO A 101 4.95 -7.49 -12.93
N HIS A 102 5.55 -8.02 -11.90
CA HIS A 102 5.44 -7.48 -10.56
C HIS A 102 6.56 -6.47 -10.35
N ALA A 103 6.22 -5.29 -9.96
CA ALA A 103 7.19 -4.24 -9.86
C ALA A 103 7.99 -4.30 -8.56
N SER A 104 9.22 -3.88 -8.67
CA SER A 104 10.26 -3.94 -7.64
C SER A 104 9.94 -3.17 -6.36
N LEU A 105 8.97 -2.25 -6.36
CA LEU A 105 8.77 -1.30 -5.25
C LEU A 105 8.51 -1.99 -3.89
N TYR A 106 7.68 -3.04 -3.88
CA TYR A 106 7.43 -3.79 -2.64
C TYR A 106 8.67 -4.56 -2.20
N TYR A 107 9.37 -5.22 -3.13
CA TYR A 107 10.60 -5.95 -2.82
C TYR A 107 11.71 -5.03 -2.30
N MET A 108 11.80 -3.83 -2.84
CA MET A 108 12.71 -2.79 -2.32
C MET A 108 12.33 -2.40 -0.88
N ALA A 109 11.06 -2.16 -0.59
CA ALA A 109 10.59 -1.84 0.76
C ALA A 109 10.84 -3.02 1.72
N LEU A 110 10.60 -4.25 1.28
CA LEU A 110 10.87 -5.47 2.04
C LEU A 110 12.37 -5.62 2.32
N ARG A 111 13.22 -5.38 1.31
CA ARG A 111 14.69 -5.42 1.48
C ARG A 111 15.18 -4.41 2.52
N VAL A 112 14.61 -3.21 2.53
CA VAL A 112 14.91 -2.22 3.59
C VAL A 112 14.49 -2.74 4.96
N ALA A 113 13.31 -3.31 5.09
CA ALA A 113 12.81 -3.88 6.35
C ALA A 113 13.66 -5.06 6.85
N LEU A 114 14.29 -5.80 5.93
CA LEU A 114 15.14 -6.94 6.22
C LEU A 114 16.63 -6.57 6.41
N THR A 115 17.00 -5.30 6.43
CA THR A 115 18.38 -4.88 6.65
C THR A 115 18.88 -5.36 8.01
N GLY A 116 20.06 -6.00 8.03
CA GLY A 116 20.65 -6.61 9.23
C GLY A 116 19.96 -7.90 9.69
N TYR A 117 19.14 -8.51 8.85
CA TYR A 117 18.41 -9.74 9.14
C TYR A 117 19.20 -10.99 8.69
N ASP A 118 19.10 -12.05 9.47
CA ASP A 118 19.59 -13.36 9.08
C ASP A 118 18.53 -14.06 8.20
N ALA A 119 18.87 -14.32 6.96
CA ALA A 119 17.95 -14.92 5.98
C ALA A 119 17.46 -16.34 6.35
N TYR A 120 18.11 -17.00 7.30
CA TYR A 120 17.71 -18.32 7.79
C TYR A 120 16.72 -18.30 8.94
N ASP A 121 16.43 -17.13 9.52
CA ASP A 121 15.43 -16.96 10.58
C ASP A 121 14.04 -16.68 9.99
N LEU A 122 13.23 -17.74 9.81
CA LEU A 122 11.88 -17.64 9.24
C LEU A 122 10.95 -16.77 10.09
N ASP A 123 11.04 -16.88 11.42
CA ASP A 123 10.18 -16.11 12.32
C ASP A 123 10.50 -14.62 12.22
N GLY A 124 11.78 -14.27 12.17
CA GLY A 124 12.20 -12.89 11.96
C GLY A 124 11.77 -12.34 10.61
N TYR A 125 11.77 -13.15 9.54
CA TYR A 125 11.22 -12.75 8.23
C TYR A 125 9.73 -12.44 8.31
N ILE A 126 8.95 -13.34 8.92
CA ILE A 126 7.50 -13.17 9.12
C ILE A 126 7.21 -11.90 9.92
N VAL A 127 7.92 -11.68 11.02
CA VAL A 127 7.72 -10.50 11.87
C VAL A 127 8.06 -9.22 11.13
N ARG A 128 9.22 -9.14 10.45
CA ARG A 128 9.64 -7.90 9.75
C ARG A 128 8.76 -7.59 8.55
N GLY A 129 8.41 -8.59 7.74
CA GLY A 129 7.47 -8.44 6.63
C GLY A 129 6.06 -8.08 7.12
N GLY A 130 5.61 -8.70 8.21
CA GLY A 130 4.36 -8.39 8.86
C GLY A 130 4.31 -6.95 9.39
N VAL A 131 5.37 -6.47 10.06
CA VAL A 131 5.49 -5.07 10.52
C VAL A 131 5.43 -4.10 9.35
N LEU A 132 6.13 -4.39 8.24
CA LEU A 132 6.05 -3.58 7.02
C LEU A 132 4.61 -3.47 6.51
N ASN A 133 3.91 -4.60 6.39
CA ASN A 133 2.52 -4.61 5.95
C ASN A 133 1.59 -3.89 6.95
N MET A 134 1.85 -4.00 8.25
CA MET A 134 1.11 -3.25 9.27
C MET A 134 1.28 -1.74 9.14
N LEU A 135 2.47 -1.25 8.75
CA LEU A 135 2.66 0.18 8.46
C LEU A 135 1.78 0.63 7.29
N PHE A 136 1.71 -0.16 6.21
CA PHE A 136 0.82 0.14 5.09
C PHE A 136 -0.66 0.01 5.44
N PHE A 137 -1.02 -0.94 6.32
CA PHE A 137 -2.38 -1.01 6.86
C PHE A 137 -2.76 0.27 7.62
N VAL A 138 -1.89 0.78 8.48
CA VAL A 138 -2.14 2.05 9.21
C VAL A 138 -2.34 3.21 8.24
N LEU A 139 -1.50 3.33 7.21
CA LEU A 139 -1.66 4.33 6.16
C LEU A 139 -3.00 4.18 5.43
N SER A 140 -3.33 2.95 5.02
CA SER A 140 -4.61 2.63 4.36
C SER A 140 -5.79 3.04 5.24
N PHE A 141 -5.80 2.66 6.52
CA PHE A 141 -6.88 2.99 7.46
C PHE A 141 -7.07 4.52 7.62
N VAL A 142 -5.98 5.25 7.83
CA VAL A 142 -6.02 6.70 8.00
C VAL A 142 -6.57 7.39 6.75
N PHE A 143 -6.10 6.99 5.56
CA PHE A 143 -6.56 7.59 4.31
C PHE A 143 -7.97 7.14 3.93
N MET A 144 -8.37 5.91 4.23
CA MET A 144 -9.75 5.45 4.07
C MET A 144 -10.70 6.24 4.97
N TYR A 145 -10.37 6.45 6.23
CA TYR A 145 -11.16 7.32 7.11
C TYR A 145 -11.31 8.72 6.52
N LYS A 146 -10.20 9.33 6.07
CA LYS A 146 -10.24 10.65 5.42
C LYS A 146 -11.07 10.66 4.14
N LEU A 147 -10.98 9.60 3.34
CA LEU A 147 -11.75 9.42 2.11
C LEU A 147 -13.25 9.34 2.40
N LEU A 148 -13.65 8.47 3.33
CA LEU A 148 -15.04 8.30 3.72
C LEU A 148 -15.61 9.59 4.33
N ARG A 149 -14.84 10.29 5.18
CA ARG A 149 -15.24 11.61 5.70
C ARG A 149 -15.40 12.64 4.60
N ARG A 150 -14.58 12.59 3.58
CA ARG A 150 -14.67 13.50 2.42
C ARG A 150 -15.91 13.21 1.57
N ILE A 151 -16.31 11.95 1.43
CA ILE A 151 -17.48 11.52 0.65
C ILE A 151 -18.78 11.75 1.42
N PHE A 152 -18.83 11.32 2.69
CA PHE A 152 -20.06 11.28 3.48
C PHE A 152 -20.25 12.48 4.42
N GLY A 153 -19.22 13.30 4.59
CA GLY A 153 -19.28 14.49 5.45
C GLY A 153 -19.59 14.12 6.92
N GLU A 154 -20.63 14.71 7.47
CA GLU A 154 -21.07 14.51 8.85
C GLU A 154 -21.93 13.26 9.08
N ARG A 155 -22.13 12.43 8.05
CA ARG A 155 -22.87 11.16 8.15
C ARG A 155 -21.99 10.07 8.78
N HIS A 156 -21.69 10.22 10.08
CA HIS A 156 -20.71 9.38 10.81
C HIS A 156 -21.02 7.89 10.71
N MET A 157 -22.29 7.47 10.75
CA MET A 157 -22.66 6.06 10.62
C MET A 157 -22.19 5.44 9.31
N LEU A 158 -22.29 6.18 8.18
CA LEU A 158 -21.79 5.68 6.89
C LEU A 158 -20.27 5.56 6.89
N VAL A 159 -19.57 6.46 7.59
CA VAL A 159 -18.11 6.37 7.75
C VAL A 159 -17.74 5.12 8.57
N PHE A 160 -18.42 4.84 9.68
CA PHE A 160 -18.13 3.67 10.51
C PHE A 160 -18.42 2.35 9.79
N VAL A 161 -19.57 2.27 9.12
CA VAL A 161 -19.92 1.10 8.30
C VAL A 161 -18.91 0.92 7.17
N GLY A 162 -18.52 2.00 6.49
CA GLY A 162 -17.50 1.95 5.45
C GLY A 162 -16.16 1.45 5.95
N LEU A 163 -15.69 1.92 7.12
CA LEU A 163 -14.46 1.42 7.75
C LEU A 163 -14.58 -0.06 8.15
N ALA A 164 -15.72 -0.45 8.73
CA ALA A 164 -15.95 -1.84 9.12
C ALA A 164 -15.93 -2.76 7.88
N LEU A 165 -16.62 -2.41 6.81
CA LEU A 165 -16.64 -3.20 5.57
C LEU A 165 -15.26 -3.25 4.90
N ALA A 166 -14.49 -2.16 4.96
CA ALA A 166 -13.15 -2.13 4.37
C ALA A 166 -12.14 -3.01 5.11
N TYR A 167 -12.21 -3.08 6.45
CA TYR A 167 -11.10 -3.67 7.23
C TYR A 167 -11.43 -4.92 8.03
N PHE A 168 -12.72 -5.33 8.16
CA PHE A 168 -13.11 -6.55 8.85
C PHE A 168 -13.54 -7.66 7.89
N ASN A 169 -13.22 -7.55 6.61
CA ASN A 169 -13.37 -8.65 5.66
C ASN A 169 -12.09 -9.51 5.60
N LEU A 170 -12.28 -10.77 5.24
CA LEU A 170 -11.18 -11.76 5.18
C LEU A 170 -10.07 -11.33 4.19
N LEU A 171 -10.43 -10.73 3.06
CA LEU A 171 -9.48 -10.35 2.03
C LEU A 171 -8.51 -9.27 2.54
N SER A 172 -9.02 -8.22 3.22
CA SER A 172 -8.19 -7.15 3.77
C SER A 172 -7.27 -7.66 4.89
N VAL A 173 -7.73 -8.58 5.73
CA VAL A 173 -6.87 -9.22 6.75
C VAL A 173 -5.78 -10.05 6.07
N ARG A 174 -6.14 -10.84 5.06
CA ARG A 174 -5.20 -11.67 4.28
C ARG A 174 -4.16 -10.81 3.56
N ASN A 175 -4.53 -9.66 3.01
CA ASN A 175 -3.61 -8.73 2.37
C ASN A 175 -2.49 -8.27 3.33
N THR A 176 -2.83 -8.06 4.61
CA THR A 176 -1.82 -7.69 5.62
C THR A 176 -0.97 -8.87 6.05
N MET A 177 -1.56 -10.06 6.15
CA MET A 177 -0.87 -11.28 6.60
C MET A 177 0.14 -11.80 5.57
N LEU A 178 -0.17 -11.67 4.28
CA LEU A 178 0.72 -12.11 3.21
C LEU A 178 1.85 -11.10 3.00
N ILE A 179 3.11 -11.59 3.02
CA ILE A 179 4.30 -10.78 2.77
C ILE A 179 4.45 -10.60 1.26
N ARG A 180 3.51 -9.83 0.71
CA ARG A 180 3.36 -9.49 -0.70
C ARG A 180 2.91 -8.02 -0.83
N GLU A 181 2.95 -7.52 -2.04
CA GLU A 181 2.60 -6.14 -2.40
C GLU A 181 1.15 -5.73 -2.09
N TYR A 182 0.27 -6.66 -1.77
CA TYR A 182 -1.19 -6.42 -1.69
C TYR A 182 -1.57 -5.32 -0.69
N GLN A 183 -0.97 -5.32 0.51
CA GLN A 183 -1.29 -4.30 1.51
C GLN A 183 -0.74 -2.92 1.13
N MET A 184 0.43 -2.87 0.51
CA MET A 184 1.01 -1.63 -0.02
C MET A 184 0.18 -1.09 -1.19
N ALA A 185 -0.31 -1.98 -2.07
CA ALA A 185 -1.21 -1.64 -3.17
C ALA A 185 -2.55 -1.10 -2.64
N GLU A 186 -3.16 -1.74 -1.63
CA GLU A 186 -4.37 -1.25 -0.96
C GLU A 186 -4.17 0.17 -0.44
N ALA A 187 -3.07 0.43 0.27
CA ALA A 187 -2.76 1.76 0.78
C ALA A 187 -2.61 2.80 -0.33
N SER A 188 -1.88 2.48 -1.40
CA SER A 188 -1.64 3.39 -2.52
C SER A 188 -2.93 3.71 -3.29
N VAL A 189 -3.78 2.71 -3.54
CA VAL A 189 -5.10 2.87 -4.18
C VAL A 189 -6.00 3.79 -3.35
N VAL A 190 -6.06 3.59 -2.04
CA VAL A 190 -6.87 4.43 -1.14
C VAL A 190 -6.35 5.88 -1.12
N MET A 191 -5.03 6.07 -1.05
CA MET A 191 -4.42 7.40 -1.08
C MET A 191 -4.68 8.12 -2.41
N LEU A 192 -4.54 7.40 -3.52
CA LEU A 192 -4.79 7.92 -4.86
C LEU A 192 -6.27 8.31 -5.04
N THR A 193 -7.20 7.45 -4.58
CA THR A 193 -8.64 7.75 -4.56
C THR A 193 -8.95 9.00 -3.73
N TYR A 194 -8.35 9.11 -2.55
CA TYR A 194 -8.52 10.28 -1.68
C TYR A 194 -8.10 11.57 -2.38
N MET A 195 -6.97 11.57 -3.10
CA MET A 195 -6.51 12.72 -3.87
C MET A 195 -7.46 13.03 -5.04
N ALA A 196 -7.90 12.00 -5.76
CA ALA A 196 -8.82 12.14 -6.90
C ALA A 196 -10.18 12.74 -6.48
N VAL A 197 -10.77 12.25 -5.38
CA VAL A 197 -12.02 12.81 -4.83
C VAL A 197 -11.81 14.26 -4.42
N GLY A 198 -10.69 14.59 -3.78
CA GLY A 198 -10.36 15.97 -3.44
C GLY A 198 -10.18 16.89 -4.64
N PHE A 199 -9.61 16.38 -5.71
CA PHE A 199 -9.51 17.10 -6.97
C PHE A 199 -10.89 17.42 -7.55
N VAL A 200 -11.78 16.42 -7.63
CA VAL A 200 -13.15 16.60 -8.14
C VAL A 200 -13.95 17.59 -7.29
N GLN A 201 -13.80 17.53 -5.96
CA GLN A 201 -14.49 18.49 -5.07
C GLN A 201 -14.04 19.93 -5.30
N ARG A 202 -12.75 20.16 -5.47
CA ARG A 202 -12.22 21.48 -5.81
C ARG A 202 -12.65 21.97 -7.18
N LEU A 203 -12.70 21.08 -8.18
CA LEU A 203 -13.25 21.42 -9.48
C LEU A 203 -14.70 21.91 -9.37
N ARG A 204 -15.53 21.20 -8.58
CA ARG A 204 -16.94 21.56 -8.35
C ARG A 204 -17.09 22.88 -7.61
N ALA A 205 -16.23 23.15 -6.65
CA ALA A 205 -16.23 24.39 -5.88
C ALA A 205 -15.64 25.58 -6.67
N GLY A 206 -15.10 25.36 -7.86
CA GLY A 206 -14.42 26.41 -8.65
C GLY A 206 -13.08 26.86 -8.08
N GLU A 207 -12.55 26.11 -7.10
CA GLU A 207 -11.30 26.43 -6.42
C GLU A 207 -10.09 26.25 -7.33
N GLU A 208 -9.03 27.01 -7.05
CA GLU A 208 -7.76 26.87 -7.74
C GLU A 208 -6.99 25.65 -7.25
N ILE A 209 -6.56 24.80 -8.18
CA ILE A 209 -5.75 23.62 -7.88
C ILE A 209 -4.29 24.04 -7.84
N ARG A 210 -3.60 23.77 -6.71
CA ARG A 210 -2.14 23.98 -6.63
C ARG A 210 -1.44 23.01 -7.56
N ARG A 211 -1.17 23.48 -8.79
CA ARG A 211 -0.78 22.67 -9.96
C ARG A 211 0.39 21.75 -9.67
N TRP A 212 1.52 22.31 -9.25
CA TRP A 212 2.76 21.54 -9.09
C TRP A 212 2.68 20.48 -7.98
N ARG A 213 2.00 20.80 -6.84
CA ARG A 213 1.82 19.83 -5.75
C ARG A 213 0.92 18.67 -6.16
N PHE A 214 -0.14 18.98 -6.90
CA PHE A 214 -1.02 17.94 -7.41
C PHE A 214 -0.26 17.05 -8.41
N VAL A 215 0.43 17.62 -9.39
CA VAL A 215 1.19 16.87 -10.40
C VAL A 215 2.23 15.99 -9.72
N ALA A 216 3.05 16.54 -8.82
CA ALA A 216 4.10 15.77 -8.15
C ALA A 216 3.54 14.64 -7.27
N LEU A 217 2.60 14.94 -6.36
CA LEU A 217 2.10 13.93 -5.43
C LEU A 217 1.19 12.89 -6.12
N PHE A 218 0.34 13.34 -7.04
CA PHE A 218 -0.55 12.44 -7.77
C PHE A 218 0.24 11.56 -8.73
N GLY A 219 1.26 12.13 -9.44
CA GLY A 219 2.15 11.40 -10.33
C GLY A 219 2.97 10.34 -9.59
N VAL A 220 3.61 10.71 -8.48
CA VAL A 220 4.36 9.76 -7.63
C VAL A 220 3.44 8.63 -7.15
N LEU A 221 2.24 8.95 -6.66
CA LEU A 221 1.30 7.91 -6.21
C LEU A 221 0.81 7.02 -7.36
N MET A 222 0.57 7.59 -8.55
CA MET A 222 0.23 6.79 -9.73
C MET A 222 1.36 5.83 -10.09
N GLY A 223 2.60 6.35 -10.17
CA GLY A 223 3.79 5.55 -10.43
C GLY A 223 3.97 4.44 -9.41
N CYS A 224 3.88 4.75 -8.10
CA CYS A 224 3.92 3.76 -7.03
C CYS A 224 2.81 2.72 -7.18
N THR A 225 1.57 3.14 -7.48
CA THR A 225 0.43 2.21 -7.61
C THR A 225 0.61 1.24 -8.77
N VAL A 226 1.04 1.73 -9.94
CA VAL A 226 1.33 0.88 -11.11
C VAL A 226 2.52 -0.04 -10.83
N SER A 227 3.55 0.49 -10.15
CA SER A 227 4.75 -0.27 -9.77
C SER A 227 4.53 -1.36 -8.72
N LEU A 228 3.33 -1.52 -8.17
CA LEU A 228 2.98 -2.60 -7.24
C LEU A 228 2.25 -3.78 -7.91
N GLY A 229 1.99 -3.70 -9.19
CA GLY A 229 1.38 -4.77 -9.94
C GLY A 229 0.64 -4.24 -11.18
N TYR A 230 0.76 -4.95 -12.29
CA TYR A 230 0.22 -4.53 -13.58
C TYR A 230 -1.32 -4.37 -13.58
N PHE A 231 -2.04 -5.09 -12.75
CA PHE A 231 -3.50 -4.92 -12.59
C PHE A 231 -3.87 -3.54 -12.07
N ASN A 232 -3.01 -2.92 -11.27
CA ASN A 232 -3.25 -1.58 -10.77
C ASN A 232 -3.22 -0.52 -11.89
N ALA A 233 -2.59 -0.82 -13.03
CA ALA A 233 -2.62 0.06 -14.20
C ALA A 233 -4.06 0.27 -14.72
N PHE A 234 -4.88 -0.78 -14.73
CA PHE A 234 -6.30 -0.65 -15.13
C PHE A 234 -7.06 0.28 -14.19
N TYR A 235 -6.81 0.17 -12.88
CA TYR A 235 -7.40 1.10 -11.91
C TYR A 235 -6.95 2.54 -12.15
N VAL A 236 -5.66 2.78 -12.35
CA VAL A 236 -5.10 4.12 -12.61
C VAL A 236 -5.68 4.72 -13.89
N ILE A 237 -5.73 3.94 -14.98
CA ILE A 237 -6.34 4.35 -16.26
C ILE A 237 -7.81 4.73 -16.04
N GLY A 238 -8.60 3.85 -15.41
CA GLY A 238 -10.02 4.12 -15.11
C GLY A 238 -10.21 5.39 -14.27
N LEU A 239 -9.35 5.60 -13.27
CA LEU A 239 -9.38 6.80 -12.44
C LEU A 239 -9.05 8.07 -13.24
N CYS A 240 -8.02 8.03 -14.09
CA CYS A 240 -7.65 9.15 -14.96
C CYS A 240 -8.78 9.49 -15.95
N LEU A 241 -9.43 8.49 -16.54
CA LEU A 241 -10.59 8.69 -17.41
C LEU A 241 -11.75 9.33 -16.66
N ALA A 242 -12.06 8.88 -15.44
CA ALA A 242 -13.11 9.46 -14.60
C ALA A 242 -12.80 10.92 -14.22
N LEU A 243 -11.52 11.23 -13.91
CA LEU A 243 -11.07 12.60 -13.66
C LEU A 243 -11.19 13.48 -14.91
N ALA A 244 -10.77 12.99 -16.08
CA ALA A 244 -10.89 13.70 -17.35
C ALA A 244 -12.37 14.00 -17.68
N ALA A 245 -13.24 13.00 -17.54
CA ALA A 245 -14.69 13.17 -17.72
C ALA A 245 -15.26 14.22 -16.75
N SER A 246 -14.79 14.23 -15.49
CA SER A 246 -15.16 15.25 -14.52
C SER A 246 -14.70 16.65 -14.92
N CYS A 247 -13.49 16.79 -15.47
CA CYS A 247 -12.98 18.06 -15.98
C CYS A 247 -13.83 18.57 -17.16
N ILE A 248 -14.19 17.70 -18.09
CA ILE A 248 -15.07 18.04 -19.24
C ILE A 248 -16.43 18.50 -18.73
N ARG A 249 -17.06 17.73 -17.83
CA ARG A 249 -18.38 18.06 -17.27
C ARG A 249 -18.42 19.42 -16.56
N HIS A 250 -17.32 19.82 -15.93
CA HIS A 250 -17.23 21.10 -15.22
C HIS A 250 -16.57 22.20 -16.05
N HIS A 251 -16.41 22.02 -17.36
CA HIS A 251 -15.78 22.98 -18.31
C HIS A 251 -14.37 23.42 -17.88
N ARG A 252 -13.61 22.56 -17.23
CA ARG A 252 -12.25 22.80 -16.74
C ARG A 252 -11.20 22.05 -17.59
N HIS A 253 -11.26 22.19 -18.90
CA HIS A 253 -10.39 21.45 -19.83
C HIS A 253 -8.88 21.61 -19.55
N ARG A 254 -8.44 22.78 -19.06
CA ARG A 254 -7.04 23.01 -18.67
C ARG A 254 -6.58 22.09 -17.53
N ALA A 255 -7.49 21.60 -16.69
CA ALA A 255 -7.15 20.67 -15.60
C ALA A 255 -6.84 19.26 -16.10
N ILE A 256 -7.27 18.89 -17.34
CA ILE A 256 -6.89 17.62 -17.98
C ILE A 256 -5.37 17.56 -18.18
N LEU A 257 -4.75 18.70 -18.52
CA LEU A 257 -3.30 18.78 -18.67
C LEU A 257 -2.56 18.40 -17.38
N LEU A 258 -3.10 18.72 -16.20
CA LEU A 258 -2.49 18.35 -14.92
C LEU A 258 -2.50 16.83 -14.71
N ILE A 259 -3.55 16.15 -15.17
CA ILE A 259 -3.65 14.68 -15.08
C ILE A 259 -2.64 14.04 -16.03
N LEU A 260 -2.52 14.57 -17.25
CA LEU A 260 -1.54 14.09 -18.22
C LEU A 260 -0.10 14.32 -17.76
N LEU A 261 0.20 15.51 -17.23
CA LEU A 261 1.53 15.81 -16.67
C LEU A 261 1.87 14.91 -15.47
N ALA A 262 0.88 14.57 -14.62
CA ALA A 262 1.10 13.63 -13.55
C ALA A 262 1.37 12.19 -14.03
N GLY A 263 0.84 11.81 -15.20
CA GLY A 263 1.11 10.51 -15.82
C GLY A 263 2.49 10.39 -16.47
N VAL A 264 3.20 11.50 -16.65
CA VAL A 264 4.56 11.55 -17.24
C VAL A 264 5.63 11.76 -16.16
N ALA A 265 5.25 12.28 -14.99
CA ALA A 265 6.14 12.53 -13.86
C ALA A 265 6.46 11.27 -13.07
#